data_ebfec32cb2548fcce92c72c46c298c49
#
_entry.id   ebfec32cb2548fcce92c72c46c298c49
#
_cell.length_a   1.000
_cell.length_b   1.000
_cell.length_c   1.000
_cell.angle_alpha   90.00
_cell.angle_beta   90.00
_cell.angle_gamma   90.00
#
_symmetry.space_group_name_H-M   'P 1'
#
loop_
_entity.id
_entity.type
_entity.pdbx_description
1 polymer ?
#
loop_
_entity_poly.entity_id
_entity_poly.type
_entity_poly.pdbx_seq_one_letter_code
_entity_poly.pdbx_strand_id
1 'polypeptide(L)'
;MRLSLKALLSLFCASAIAAACALEPSQDGVQEDQVETVVFTAAVDDAATRTVLNGTSTEWAAGDKITIHNGTKGYDFTAGAAGKTVDFTYKGNNFSGSKFMAVYPSGTYTADVNAKTVKAYIPTWQQAQKGTWHAPAALGVAYSETTSLKFKNVTSLLKFKVDTDNVTHVVFHGNKGEGITGNVSVSLAGEEPEVSVLPTDIIQDGKKVADLGTWVECYAYHDDKNKTFVKGQDYYIAVAPQVFSAGVTAKIRINDGAEIEVKKSTGKATFKAGTIYDLGTFEYTPPVATLYLKPNSNWKNDNARFAAYFFGNGETWVSMTDADKDGIYEVAMPTDKVYPNVIFCRMNPSNSSNNWNNKWNQTSDLTIPTDGKNLYTVKENTWDNGGGSWSVK
;
A
#
# COMPACT_ATOMS: atom_id res chain seq x y z
N MET A 1 -38.73 -21.89 52.58
CA MET A 1 -39.96 -21.17 52.96
C MET A 1 -40.08 -19.95 52.08
N ARG A 2 -40.96 -20.05 51.09
CA ARG A 2 -42.00 -19.09 50.68
C ARG A 2 -41.46 -17.72 50.27
N LEU A 3 -41.66 -17.39 49.03
CA LEU A 3 -42.74 -16.92 48.13
C LEU A 3 -42.46 -15.46 47.76
N SER A 4 -42.25 -15.21 46.49
CA SER A 4 -43.16 -14.67 45.44
C SER A 4 -43.56 -13.23 45.68
N LEU A 5 -43.54 -12.33 44.66
CA LEU A 5 -44.65 -12.13 43.73
C LEU A 5 -44.46 -10.81 42.99
N LYS A 6 -44.49 -10.83 41.69
CA LYS A 6 -45.24 -10.02 40.71
C LYS A 6 -45.75 -8.63 41.09
N ALA A 7 -45.59 -7.64 40.22
CA ALA A 7 -46.66 -6.99 39.41
C ALA A 7 -46.14 -5.67 38.89
N LEU A 8 -46.04 -5.43 37.60
CA LEU A 8 -47.08 -4.83 36.72
C LEU A 8 -47.85 -3.63 37.31
N LEU A 9 -47.55 -2.44 36.88
CA LEU A 9 -48.56 -1.41 36.82
C LEU A 9 -48.29 -0.40 35.70
N SER A 10 -49.06 -0.49 34.64
CA SER A 10 -49.38 0.54 33.70
C SER A 10 -50.17 1.66 34.36
N LEU A 11 -49.86 2.94 34.11
CA LEU A 11 -50.74 4.03 34.47
C LEU A 11 -50.86 5.00 33.31
N PHE A 12 -52.01 4.91 32.66
CA PHE A 12 -52.64 5.96 31.86
C PHE A 12 -52.97 7.15 32.74
N CYS A 13 -52.60 8.39 32.35
CA CYS A 13 -53.24 9.59 32.85
C CYS A 13 -53.70 10.44 31.68
N ALA A 14 -54.97 10.34 31.40
CA ALA A 14 -55.72 11.35 30.66
C ALA A 14 -56.25 12.41 31.65
N SER A 15 -56.09 13.67 31.34
CA SER A 15 -56.90 14.77 31.87
C SER A 15 -56.62 16.04 31.11
N ALA A 16 -57.54 16.48 30.48
CA ALA A 16 -58.60 17.41 30.71
C ALA A 16 -58.38 18.75 29.98
N ILE A 17 -59.27 18.99 29.06
CA ILE A 17 -59.45 20.16 28.26
C ILE A 17 -59.90 21.33 29.14
N ALA A 18 -59.23 22.47 29.04
CA ALA A 18 -59.81 23.75 29.42
C ALA A 18 -59.73 24.67 28.19
N ALA A 19 -60.87 24.94 27.61
CA ALA A 19 -61.02 25.93 26.56
C ALA A 19 -60.93 27.33 27.17
N ALA A 20 -60.01 28.14 26.66
CA ALA A 20 -60.11 29.60 26.79
C ALA A 20 -59.92 30.21 25.39
N CYS A 21 -60.99 30.77 24.83
CA CYS A 21 -60.91 31.63 23.66
C CYS A 21 -60.14 32.89 23.99
N ALA A 22 -59.09 33.16 23.24
CA ALA A 22 -58.55 34.51 23.05
C ALA A 22 -57.91 34.57 21.66
N LEU A 23 -58.43 35.50 20.90
CA LEU A 23 -58.03 36.18 19.67
C LEU A 23 -56.66 35.86 19.09
N GLU A 24 -56.64 35.46 17.82
CA GLU A 24 -55.47 35.30 16.96
C GLU A 24 -54.66 36.58 16.78
N PRO A 25 -53.37 36.48 16.71
CA PRO A 25 -52.61 37.10 15.64
C PRO A 25 -52.16 36.06 14.66
N SER A 26 -52.42 36.29 13.37
CA SER A 26 -51.80 35.54 12.26
C SER A 26 -50.30 35.57 12.38
N GLN A 27 -49.71 34.46 12.82
CA GLN A 27 -48.30 34.16 12.59
C GLN A 27 -48.22 33.29 11.34
N ASP A 28 -47.59 33.84 10.30
CA ASP A 28 -47.00 33.06 9.26
C ASP A 28 -46.11 32.00 9.94
N GLY A 29 -46.61 30.79 10.04
CA GLY A 29 -45.89 29.65 10.56
C GLY A 29 -44.78 29.32 9.58
N VAL A 30 -43.59 29.79 9.88
CA VAL A 30 -42.37 29.11 9.38
C VAL A 30 -42.48 27.70 9.92
N GLN A 31 -42.86 26.78 9.05
CA GLN A 31 -42.78 25.34 9.32
C GLN A 31 -41.32 25.05 9.55
N GLU A 32 -40.90 24.91 10.81
CA GLU A 32 -39.60 24.33 11.10
C GLU A 32 -39.59 22.96 10.43
N ASP A 33 -38.76 22.80 9.38
CA ASP A 33 -38.50 21.54 8.74
C ASP A 33 -38.07 20.55 9.84
N GLN A 34 -38.94 19.63 10.20
CA GLN A 34 -38.66 18.63 11.21
C GLN A 34 -37.54 17.71 10.67
N VAL A 35 -36.34 17.85 11.22
CA VAL A 35 -35.20 16.97 10.91
C VAL A 35 -35.50 15.56 11.44
N GLU A 36 -35.76 14.65 10.54
CA GLU A 36 -35.95 13.24 10.88
C GLU A 36 -34.61 12.56 11.19
N THR A 37 -34.65 11.64 12.16
CA THR A 37 -33.51 10.77 12.43
C THR A 37 -33.82 9.39 11.87
N VAL A 38 -33.04 8.95 10.90
CA VAL A 38 -33.14 7.63 10.29
C VAL A 38 -31.99 6.76 10.77
N VAL A 39 -32.28 5.53 11.16
CA VAL A 39 -31.29 4.58 11.69
C VAL A 39 -31.31 3.30 10.87
N PHE A 40 -30.13 2.84 10.46
CA PHE A 40 -29.89 1.54 9.89
C PHE A 40 -28.93 0.76 10.77
N THR A 41 -29.26 -0.47 11.09
CA THR A 41 -28.34 -1.36 11.79
C THR A 41 -27.49 -2.13 10.78
N ALA A 42 -26.19 -1.95 10.81
CA ALA A 42 -25.25 -2.62 9.92
C ALA A 42 -24.45 -3.68 10.66
N ALA A 43 -24.50 -4.90 10.15
CA ALA A 43 -23.66 -6.02 10.54
C ALA A 43 -22.64 -6.32 9.44
N VAL A 44 -21.50 -6.83 9.84
CA VAL A 44 -20.46 -7.31 8.94
C VAL A 44 -20.58 -8.80 8.84
N ASP A 45 -20.55 -9.36 7.63
CA ASP A 45 -20.44 -10.79 7.43
C ASP A 45 -19.05 -11.28 7.89
N ASP A 46 -18.94 -12.41 8.57
CA ASP A 46 -17.75 -12.85 9.32
C ASP A 46 -16.46 -13.02 8.48
N ALA A 47 -16.54 -12.91 7.18
CA ALA A 47 -15.41 -13.01 6.27
C ALA A 47 -14.98 -11.64 5.72
N ALA A 48 -14.26 -10.85 6.52
CA ALA A 48 -13.39 -9.75 6.05
C ALA A 48 -14.02 -8.46 5.49
N THR A 49 -15.04 -7.86 6.14
CA THR A 49 -15.42 -6.45 5.87
C THR A 49 -15.19 -5.59 7.09
N ARG A 50 -14.13 -4.72 7.10
CA ARG A 50 -13.88 -3.94 8.33
C ARG A 50 -12.87 -2.81 8.18
N THR A 51 -13.05 -1.80 9.02
CA THR A 51 -12.18 -0.64 9.11
C THR A 51 -10.94 -0.86 9.98
N VAL A 52 -11.00 -1.78 10.93
CA VAL A 52 -9.87 -2.09 11.83
C VAL A 52 -9.70 -3.60 11.97
N LEU A 53 -8.51 -4.12 11.72
CA LEU A 53 -8.13 -5.49 12.04
C LEU A 53 -7.90 -5.61 13.56
N ASN A 54 -8.75 -6.35 14.25
CA ASN A 54 -8.52 -6.81 15.60
C ASN A 54 -8.24 -8.32 15.56
N GLY A 55 -6.98 -8.69 15.36
CA GLY A 55 -6.60 -10.07 15.02
C GLY A 55 -7.08 -10.49 13.63
N THR A 56 -7.85 -11.55 13.52
CA THR A 56 -8.52 -11.98 12.27
C THR A 56 -9.94 -11.43 12.14
N SER A 57 -10.39 -10.66 13.13
CA SER A 57 -11.74 -10.13 13.25
C SER A 57 -11.77 -8.64 12.90
N THR A 58 -12.71 -8.19 12.07
CA THR A 58 -12.90 -6.80 11.64
C THR A 58 -14.14 -6.22 12.31
N GLU A 59 -14.16 -4.96 12.71
CA GLU A 59 -15.25 -4.29 13.42
C GLU A 59 -15.43 -2.85 12.89
N TRP A 60 -16.65 -2.34 12.92
CA TRP A 60 -16.91 -0.93 12.68
C TRP A 60 -16.21 -0.07 13.74
N ALA A 61 -15.68 1.06 13.33
CA ALA A 61 -15.22 2.10 14.24
C ALA A 61 -16.31 3.14 14.47
N ALA A 62 -16.34 3.74 15.65
CA ALA A 62 -17.19 4.90 15.89
C ALA A 62 -16.83 6.04 14.95
N GLY A 63 -17.83 6.63 14.30
CA GLY A 63 -17.62 7.67 13.30
C GLY A 63 -17.40 7.17 11.87
N ASP A 64 -17.35 5.86 11.63
CA ASP A 64 -17.37 5.32 10.27
C ASP A 64 -18.58 5.82 9.50
N LYS A 65 -18.39 6.02 8.20
CA LYS A 65 -19.48 6.50 7.33
C LYS A 65 -19.74 5.55 6.19
N ILE A 66 -21.03 5.34 5.92
CA ILE A 66 -21.54 4.60 4.76
C ILE A 66 -22.44 5.51 3.94
N THR A 67 -22.50 5.30 2.63
CA THR A 67 -23.50 5.92 1.77
C THR A 67 -24.62 4.94 1.50
N ILE A 68 -25.87 5.29 1.81
CA ILE A 68 -27.05 4.48 1.51
C ILE A 68 -27.85 5.13 0.38
N HIS A 69 -28.00 4.41 -0.72
CA HIS A 69 -28.86 4.77 -1.84
C HIS A 69 -30.26 4.20 -1.65
N ASN A 70 -31.27 5.07 -1.81
CA ASN A 70 -32.68 4.70 -1.68
C ASN A 70 -33.40 4.52 -3.02
N GLY A 71 -32.65 4.44 -4.11
CA GLY A 71 -33.17 4.39 -5.48
C GLY A 71 -33.22 5.75 -6.19
N THR A 72 -33.10 6.85 -5.45
CA THR A 72 -33.10 8.20 -6.01
C THR A 72 -31.74 8.86 -5.89
N LYS A 73 -31.16 8.84 -4.67
CA LYS A 73 -29.83 9.41 -4.39
C LYS A 73 -29.18 8.70 -3.20
N GLY A 74 -27.89 8.97 -3.00
CA GLY A 74 -27.13 8.52 -1.84
C GLY A 74 -27.21 9.50 -0.68
N TYR A 75 -27.17 8.98 0.53
CA TYR A 75 -27.14 9.71 1.80
C TYR A 75 -26.08 9.14 2.70
N ASP A 76 -25.35 9.99 3.39
CA ASP A 76 -24.27 9.55 4.30
C ASP A 76 -24.80 9.31 5.71
N PHE A 77 -24.57 8.12 6.21
CA PHE A 77 -24.91 7.68 7.55
C PHE A 77 -23.62 7.48 8.37
N THR A 78 -23.66 7.80 9.65
CA THR A 78 -22.50 7.74 10.55
C THR A 78 -22.73 6.73 11.66
N ALA A 79 -21.71 5.88 11.93
CA ALA A 79 -21.71 4.91 13.03
C ALA A 79 -21.66 5.63 14.38
N GLY A 80 -22.59 5.29 15.27
CA GLY A 80 -22.64 5.85 16.62
C GLY A 80 -21.68 5.20 17.60
N ALA A 81 -21.19 3.99 17.32
CA ALA A 81 -20.31 3.20 18.17
C ALA A 81 -19.38 2.30 17.35
N ALA A 82 -18.42 1.68 18.03
CA ALA A 82 -17.61 0.60 17.48
C ALA A 82 -18.25 -0.76 17.75
N GLY A 83 -18.00 -1.76 16.90
CA GLY A 83 -18.46 -3.14 17.09
C GLY A 83 -18.75 -3.88 15.79
N LYS A 84 -19.12 -5.16 15.89
CA LYS A 84 -19.48 -6.01 14.74
C LYS A 84 -20.83 -5.67 14.13
N THR A 85 -21.74 -5.19 14.97
CA THR A 85 -23.07 -4.72 14.56
C THR A 85 -23.31 -3.39 15.26
N VAL A 86 -23.55 -2.33 14.47
CA VAL A 86 -23.70 -0.98 14.96
C VAL A 86 -24.82 -0.24 14.22
N ASP A 87 -25.36 0.78 14.86
CA ASP A 87 -26.32 1.66 14.25
C ASP A 87 -25.63 2.82 13.53
N PHE A 88 -26.03 3.01 12.29
CA PHE A 88 -25.66 4.13 11.45
C PHE A 88 -26.82 5.12 11.37
N THR A 89 -26.56 6.37 11.64
CA THR A 89 -27.59 7.41 11.77
C THR A 89 -27.42 8.49 10.72
N TYR A 90 -28.51 8.87 10.09
CA TYR A 90 -28.66 10.06 9.25
C TYR A 90 -29.65 11.01 9.92
N LYS A 91 -29.33 12.30 9.94
CA LYS A 91 -30.22 13.37 10.38
C LYS A 91 -30.49 14.31 9.21
N GLY A 92 -31.71 14.39 8.78
CA GLY A 92 -32.10 15.22 7.66
C GLY A 92 -33.48 14.89 7.18
N ASN A 93 -33.96 15.63 6.15
CA ASN A 93 -35.29 15.48 5.60
C ASN A 93 -35.26 14.59 4.34
N ASN A 94 -36.41 14.02 3.99
CA ASN A 94 -36.66 13.35 2.70
C ASN A 94 -35.88 12.03 2.47
N PHE A 95 -35.49 11.29 3.51
CA PHE A 95 -35.03 9.91 3.34
C PHE A 95 -36.24 8.98 3.33
N SER A 96 -36.49 8.36 2.20
CA SER A 96 -37.57 7.37 2.04
C SER A 96 -37.17 6.31 1.02
N GLY A 97 -37.80 5.16 1.08
CA GLY A 97 -37.55 4.06 0.15
C GLY A 97 -37.93 2.72 0.76
N SER A 98 -37.95 1.68 -0.07
CA SER A 98 -38.21 0.31 0.33
C SER A 98 -37.10 -0.66 -0.10
N LYS A 99 -36.10 -0.15 -0.85
CA LYS A 99 -34.92 -0.88 -1.29
C LYS A 99 -33.70 0.00 -1.12
N PHE A 100 -32.65 -0.55 -0.57
CA PHE A 100 -31.46 0.19 -0.17
C PHE A 100 -30.19 -0.52 -0.64
N MET A 101 -29.28 0.27 -1.21
CA MET A 101 -27.93 -0.18 -1.54
C MET A 101 -26.95 0.63 -0.72
N ALA A 102 -26.23 -0.01 0.17
CA ALA A 102 -25.24 0.65 1.03
C ALA A 102 -23.82 0.35 0.58
N VAL A 103 -22.94 1.35 0.67
CA VAL A 103 -21.53 1.27 0.29
C VAL A 103 -20.66 1.83 1.41
N TYR A 104 -19.60 1.12 1.74
CA TYR A 104 -18.53 1.56 2.62
C TYR A 104 -17.19 1.56 1.85
N PRO A 105 -16.31 2.57 2.09
CA PRO A 105 -16.56 3.80 2.84
C PRO A 105 -17.55 4.72 2.14
N SER A 106 -18.06 5.76 2.85
CA SER A 106 -18.95 6.73 2.21
C SER A 106 -18.26 7.49 1.08
N GLY A 107 -19.04 7.82 0.05
CA GLY A 107 -18.51 8.49 -1.14
C GLY A 107 -19.57 8.73 -2.20
N THR A 108 -19.15 9.22 -3.35
CA THR A 108 -20.04 9.40 -4.51
C THR A 108 -20.07 8.10 -5.32
N TYR A 109 -21.23 7.46 -5.31
CA TYR A 109 -21.48 6.19 -6.01
C TYR A 109 -22.66 6.33 -6.96
N THR A 110 -22.68 5.46 -7.99
CA THR A 110 -23.87 5.29 -8.82
C THR A 110 -24.44 3.90 -8.53
N ALA A 111 -25.64 3.85 -7.94
CA ALA A 111 -26.30 2.61 -7.58
C ALA A 111 -27.65 2.45 -8.29
N ASP A 112 -27.94 1.23 -8.72
CA ASP A 112 -29.26 0.78 -9.16
C ASP A 112 -29.77 -0.24 -8.14
N VAL A 113 -30.68 0.20 -7.27
CA VAL A 113 -31.24 -0.63 -6.21
C VAL A 113 -32.14 -1.78 -6.76
N ASN A 114 -32.70 -1.62 -7.97
CA ASN A 114 -33.52 -2.67 -8.58
C ASN A 114 -32.68 -3.74 -9.24
N ALA A 115 -31.61 -3.35 -9.95
CA ALA A 115 -30.63 -4.25 -10.50
C ALA A 115 -29.65 -4.81 -9.44
N LYS A 116 -29.66 -4.27 -8.21
CA LYS A 116 -28.74 -4.57 -7.11
C LYS A 116 -27.29 -4.38 -7.52
N THR A 117 -26.99 -3.29 -8.23
CA THR A 117 -25.65 -2.98 -8.72
C THR A 117 -25.16 -1.62 -8.22
N VAL A 118 -23.86 -1.51 -8.04
CA VAL A 118 -23.21 -0.23 -7.72
C VAL A 118 -21.89 -0.08 -8.47
N LYS A 119 -21.62 1.12 -8.94
CA LYS A 119 -20.31 1.52 -9.46
C LYS A 119 -19.50 2.19 -8.36
N ALA A 120 -18.29 1.71 -8.15
CA ALA A 120 -17.37 2.19 -7.12
C ALA A 120 -15.95 2.28 -7.68
N TYR A 121 -15.00 2.64 -6.83
CA TYR A 121 -13.60 2.80 -7.24
C TYR A 121 -12.68 2.13 -6.21
N ILE A 122 -11.75 1.30 -6.69
CA ILE A 122 -10.67 0.73 -5.87
C ILE A 122 -9.40 1.54 -6.18
N PRO A 123 -8.83 2.26 -5.20
CA PRO A 123 -7.65 3.10 -5.44
C PRO A 123 -6.46 2.32 -5.97
N THR A 124 -5.85 2.83 -7.05
CA THR A 124 -4.57 2.30 -7.58
C THR A 124 -3.41 2.65 -6.64
N TRP A 125 -3.49 3.82 -5.99
CA TRP A 125 -2.53 4.28 -5.00
C TRP A 125 -3.10 4.08 -3.60
N GLN A 126 -2.41 3.29 -2.77
CA GLN A 126 -2.86 2.96 -1.42
C GLN A 126 -1.78 3.30 -0.41
N GLN A 127 -2.17 4.03 0.63
CA GLN A 127 -1.26 4.37 1.71
C GLN A 127 -1.06 3.18 2.65
N ALA A 128 0.19 2.83 2.93
CA ALA A 128 0.53 1.77 3.87
C ALA A 128 0.04 2.11 5.29
N GLN A 129 -0.66 1.17 5.90
CA GLN A 129 -1.13 1.23 7.29
C GLN A 129 -0.61 0.01 8.04
N LYS A 130 0.02 0.20 9.20
CA LYS A 130 0.56 -0.90 10.02
C LYS A 130 -0.58 -1.79 10.52
N GLY A 131 -0.51 -3.07 10.19
CA GLY A 131 -1.48 -4.07 10.65
C GLY A 131 -2.87 -3.97 10.03
N THR A 132 -3.09 -3.07 9.07
CA THR A 132 -4.37 -2.90 8.38
C THR A 132 -4.17 -2.38 6.95
N TRP A 133 -5.24 -2.05 6.25
CA TRP A 133 -5.23 -1.55 4.87
C TRP A 133 -5.62 -0.07 4.79
N HIS A 134 -5.41 0.51 3.62
CA HIS A 134 -5.90 1.85 3.28
C HIS A 134 -7.44 1.88 3.31
N ALA A 135 -8.04 2.58 4.26
CA ALA A 135 -9.50 2.59 4.46
C ALA A 135 -10.32 2.88 3.19
N PRO A 136 -9.95 3.85 2.32
CA PRO A 136 -10.64 4.07 1.04
C PRO A 136 -10.64 2.88 0.07
N ALA A 137 -9.73 1.91 0.25
CA ALA A 137 -9.65 0.71 -0.58
C ALA A 137 -10.47 -0.47 -0.03
N ALA A 138 -10.97 -0.38 1.20
CA ALA A 138 -11.78 -1.42 1.85
C ALA A 138 -13.25 -1.32 1.42
N LEU A 139 -13.53 -1.66 0.17
CA LEU A 139 -14.87 -1.55 -0.40
C LEU A 139 -15.80 -2.66 0.13
N GLY A 140 -16.83 -2.25 0.86
CA GLY A 140 -17.92 -3.11 1.31
C GLY A 140 -19.27 -2.67 0.76
N VAL A 141 -20.15 -3.62 0.47
CA VAL A 141 -21.49 -3.34 -0.06
C VAL A 141 -22.57 -4.15 0.64
N ALA A 142 -23.76 -3.59 0.75
CA ALA A 142 -24.95 -4.29 1.25
C ALA A 142 -26.16 -3.91 0.43
N TYR A 143 -27.09 -4.88 0.26
CA TYR A 143 -28.44 -4.64 -0.24
C TYR A 143 -29.45 -5.08 0.79
N SER A 144 -30.53 -4.29 0.98
CA SER A 144 -31.61 -4.64 1.89
C SER A 144 -32.93 -4.01 1.45
N GLU A 145 -34.02 -4.67 1.81
CA GLU A 145 -35.39 -4.14 1.73
C GLU A 145 -35.93 -3.74 3.11
N THR A 146 -35.03 -3.66 4.10
CA THR A 146 -35.30 -3.24 5.48
C THR A 146 -34.20 -2.30 5.95
N THR A 147 -34.28 -1.82 7.19
CA THR A 147 -33.24 -1.02 7.84
C THR A 147 -32.08 -1.86 8.41
N SER A 148 -32.03 -3.17 8.13
CA SER A 148 -30.94 -4.04 8.52
C SER A 148 -30.03 -4.34 7.33
N LEU A 149 -28.77 -3.99 7.44
CA LEU A 149 -27.74 -4.14 6.40
C LEU A 149 -26.76 -5.26 6.77
N LYS A 150 -26.49 -6.15 5.82
CA LYS A 150 -25.40 -7.14 5.92
C LYS A 150 -24.36 -6.80 4.88
N PHE A 151 -23.24 -6.25 5.32
CA PHE A 151 -22.16 -5.86 4.43
C PHE A 151 -21.32 -7.07 4.02
N LYS A 152 -21.01 -7.14 2.74
CA LYS A 152 -20.04 -8.06 2.14
C LYS A 152 -18.86 -7.28 1.61
N ASN A 153 -17.63 -7.74 1.90
CA ASN A 153 -16.43 -7.18 1.30
C ASN A 153 -16.33 -7.60 -0.16
N VAL A 154 -16.04 -6.67 -1.02
CA VAL A 154 -15.91 -6.91 -2.47
C VAL A 154 -14.48 -6.86 -2.97
N THR A 155 -13.51 -6.63 -2.09
CA THR A 155 -12.07 -6.67 -2.41
C THR A 155 -11.40 -7.92 -1.87
N SER A 156 -10.30 -8.32 -2.49
CA SER A 156 -9.32 -9.27 -1.95
C SER A 156 -8.24 -8.48 -1.22
N LEU A 157 -7.76 -8.96 -0.08
CA LEU A 157 -6.67 -8.34 0.66
C LEU A 157 -5.38 -9.14 0.48
N LEU A 158 -4.31 -8.46 0.12
CA LEU A 158 -2.98 -9.02 -0.05
C LEU A 158 -2.13 -8.59 1.14
N LYS A 159 -1.84 -9.52 2.03
CA LYS A 159 -0.99 -9.30 3.19
C LYS A 159 0.48 -9.53 2.83
N PHE A 160 1.36 -8.64 3.25
CA PHE A 160 2.80 -8.78 3.05
C PHE A 160 3.60 -8.16 4.19
N LYS A 161 4.88 -8.53 4.26
CA LYS A 161 5.91 -7.89 5.07
C LYS A 161 7.04 -7.44 4.17
N VAL A 162 7.86 -6.53 4.67
CA VAL A 162 9.09 -6.10 4.03
C VAL A 162 10.25 -6.36 4.99
N ASP A 163 11.33 -6.98 4.52
CA ASP A 163 12.58 -7.15 5.28
C ASP A 163 13.80 -6.59 4.52
N THR A 164 13.57 -5.48 3.85
CA THR A 164 14.59 -4.71 3.12
C THR A 164 14.56 -3.27 3.63
N ASP A 165 15.73 -2.67 3.84
CA ASP A 165 15.83 -1.29 4.32
C ASP A 165 15.41 -0.30 3.24
N ASN A 166 14.86 0.84 3.69
CA ASN A 166 14.52 1.99 2.85
C ASN A 166 13.53 1.71 1.71
N VAL A 167 12.68 0.68 1.86
CA VAL A 167 11.60 0.43 0.90
C VAL A 167 10.55 1.52 1.05
N THR A 168 10.25 2.21 -0.04
CA THR A 168 9.28 3.31 -0.11
C THR A 168 7.97 2.89 -0.76
N HIS A 169 8.01 1.93 -1.69
CA HIS A 169 6.83 1.49 -2.45
C HIS A 169 6.83 -0.04 -2.62
N VAL A 170 5.64 -0.60 -2.62
CA VAL A 170 5.36 -1.98 -3.03
C VAL A 170 4.36 -1.92 -4.17
N VAL A 171 4.73 -2.47 -5.32
CA VAL A 171 3.91 -2.55 -6.53
C VAL A 171 3.47 -3.99 -6.75
N PHE A 172 2.20 -4.19 -7.06
CA PHE A 172 1.65 -5.52 -7.36
C PHE A 172 0.85 -5.48 -8.65
N HIS A 173 0.99 -6.51 -9.49
CA HIS A 173 0.23 -6.67 -10.73
C HIS A 173 0.08 -8.13 -11.15
N GLY A 174 -0.90 -8.40 -11.99
CA GLY A 174 -1.01 -9.66 -12.72
C GLY A 174 -0.06 -9.72 -13.92
N ASN A 175 0.39 -10.91 -14.29
CA ASN A 175 1.40 -11.08 -15.35
C ASN A 175 0.85 -10.97 -16.77
N LYS A 176 -0.48 -10.84 -16.94
CA LYS A 176 -1.15 -10.61 -18.22
C LYS A 176 -1.96 -9.31 -18.28
N GLY A 177 -1.72 -8.40 -17.35
CA GLY A 177 -2.42 -7.13 -17.33
C GLY A 177 -3.89 -7.27 -16.91
N GLU A 178 -4.19 -8.20 -16.03
CA GLU A 178 -5.51 -8.34 -15.43
C GLU A 178 -5.86 -7.07 -14.63
N GLY A 179 -7.07 -6.53 -14.82
CA GLY A 179 -7.56 -5.37 -14.09
C GLY A 179 -7.80 -5.70 -12.63
N ILE A 180 -7.22 -4.92 -11.71
CA ILE A 180 -7.29 -5.17 -10.26
C ILE A 180 -7.64 -3.92 -9.44
N THR A 181 -7.63 -2.74 -10.06
CA THR A 181 -7.95 -1.44 -9.43
C THR A 181 -8.76 -0.58 -10.40
N GLY A 182 -9.10 0.64 -9.99
CA GLY A 182 -9.85 1.58 -10.82
C GLY A 182 -11.35 1.45 -10.61
N ASN A 183 -12.11 1.83 -11.62
CA ASN A 183 -13.57 1.74 -11.60
C ASN A 183 -14.03 0.29 -11.60
N VAL A 184 -14.96 -0.04 -10.72
CA VAL A 184 -15.56 -1.38 -10.62
C VAL A 184 -17.08 -1.30 -10.66
N SER A 185 -17.69 -2.33 -11.24
CA SER A 185 -19.12 -2.62 -11.08
C SER A 185 -19.25 -3.80 -10.13
N VAL A 186 -20.07 -3.63 -9.11
CA VAL A 186 -20.37 -4.66 -8.12
C VAL A 186 -21.84 -5.04 -8.27
N SER A 187 -22.14 -6.33 -8.41
CA SER A 187 -23.50 -6.89 -8.43
C SER A 187 -23.73 -7.75 -7.20
N LEU A 188 -24.86 -7.52 -6.53
CA LEU A 188 -25.37 -8.32 -5.42
C LEU A 188 -26.63 -9.13 -5.82
N ALA A 189 -26.79 -9.42 -7.10
CA ALA A 189 -27.91 -10.23 -7.60
C ALA A 189 -27.79 -11.71 -7.22
N GLY A 190 -26.56 -12.22 -7.06
CA GLY A 190 -26.25 -13.57 -6.60
C GLY A 190 -26.06 -13.68 -5.09
N GLU A 191 -25.71 -14.87 -4.62
CA GLU A 191 -25.35 -15.10 -3.20
C GLU A 191 -24.05 -14.42 -2.83
N GLU A 192 -23.06 -14.41 -3.73
CA GLU A 192 -21.78 -13.72 -3.55
C GLU A 192 -21.69 -12.50 -4.44
N PRO A 193 -20.96 -11.43 -4.01
CA PRO A 193 -20.73 -10.28 -4.84
C PRO A 193 -19.94 -10.61 -6.10
N GLU A 194 -20.43 -10.19 -7.25
CA GLU A 194 -19.68 -10.23 -8.50
C GLU A 194 -19.03 -8.87 -8.74
N VAL A 195 -17.73 -8.85 -8.94
CA VAL A 195 -16.95 -7.63 -9.15
C VAL A 195 -16.31 -7.66 -10.52
N SER A 196 -16.54 -6.63 -11.32
CA SER A 196 -15.91 -6.44 -12.63
C SER A 196 -15.17 -5.12 -12.68
N VAL A 197 -13.88 -5.15 -13.03
CA VAL A 197 -13.11 -3.94 -13.28
C VAL A 197 -13.54 -3.34 -14.62
N LEU A 198 -13.86 -2.06 -14.61
CA LEU A 198 -14.35 -1.34 -15.77
C LEU A 198 -13.21 -0.53 -16.39
N PRO A 199 -13.07 -0.51 -17.72
CA PRO A 199 -12.09 0.34 -18.37
C PRO A 199 -12.41 1.82 -18.08
N THR A 200 -11.36 2.59 -17.82
CA THR A 200 -11.42 4.03 -17.67
C THR A 200 -10.72 4.66 -18.87
N ASP A 201 -11.35 5.64 -19.49
CA ASP A 201 -10.71 6.40 -20.55
C ASP A 201 -9.66 7.35 -19.96
N ILE A 202 -8.40 7.13 -20.29
CA ILE A 202 -7.29 8.04 -19.98
C ILE A 202 -6.77 8.69 -21.26
N ILE A 203 -6.12 9.85 -21.14
CA ILE A 203 -5.43 10.49 -22.25
C ILE A 203 -3.95 10.10 -22.18
N GLN A 204 -3.48 9.34 -23.16
CA GLN A 204 -2.08 8.97 -23.31
C GLN A 204 -1.60 9.45 -24.68
N ASP A 205 -0.55 10.26 -24.71
CA ASP A 205 0.01 10.89 -25.95
C ASP A 205 -1.06 11.62 -26.79
N GLY A 206 -2.01 12.30 -26.11
CA GLY A 206 -3.12 13.03 -26.74
C GLY A 206 -4.22 12.14 -27.32
N LYS A 207 -4.18 10.82 -27.09
CA LYS A 207 -5.20 9.86 -27.51
C LYS A 207 -5.95 9.29 -26.31
N LYS A 208 -7.23 9.02 -26.51
CA LYS A 208 -8.08 8.33 -25.56
C LYS A 208 -7.75 6.84 -25.56
N VAL A 209 -7.30 6.30 -24.41
CA VAL A 209 -6.93 4.89 -24.24
C VAL A 209 -7.73 4.35 -23.05
N ALA A 210 -8.20 3.11 -23.15
CA ALA A 210 -8.85 2.42 -22.04
C ALA A 210 -7.79 1.89 -21.07
N ASP A 211 -7.85 2.32 -19.81
CA ASP A 211 -7.03 1.81 -18.70
C ASP A 211 -7.89 0.90 -17.82
N LEU A 212 -7.43 -0.31 -17.59
CA LEU A 212 -8.10 -1.30 -16.73
C LEU A 212 -7.58 -1.28 -15.28
N GLY A 213 -6.65 -0.37 -14.93
CA GLY A 213 -6.07 -0.39 -13.60
C GLY A 213 -5.37 -1.72 -13.30
N THR A 214 -4.37 -2.08 -14.10
CA THR A 214 -3.73 -3.41 -14.08
C THR A 214 -2.69 -3.59 -12.97
N TRP A 215 -2.47 -2.57 -12.15
CA TRP A 215 -1.52 -2.56 -11.05
C TRP A 215 -2.06 -1.81 -9.85
N VAL A 216 -1.43 -2.03 -8.70
CA VAL A 216 -1.65 -1.29 -7.47
C VAL A 216 -0.30 -0.94 -6.85
N GLU A 217 -0.19 0.23 -6.26
CA GLU A 217 1.01 0.68 -5.57
C GLU A 217 0.68 1.11 -4.14
N CYS A 218 1.31 0.44 -3.19
CA CYS A 218 1.26 0.78 -1.78
C CYS A 218 2.50 1.59 -1.42
N TYR A 219 2.32 2.78 -0.88
CA TYR A 219 3.40 3.71 -0.54
C TYR A 219 3.49 3.94 0.96
N ALA A 220 4.71 3.99 1.48
CA ALA A 220 5.01 4.18 2.88
C ALA A 220 5.12 5.66 3.25
N TYR A 221 3.99 6.32 3.50
CA TYR A 221 3.99 7.64 4.13
C TYR A 221 3.62 7.48 5.61
N HIS A 222 4.62 7.45 6.45
CA HIS A 222 4.43 7.58 7.89
C HIS A 222 5.01 8.93 8.27
N ASP A 223 4.21 9.85 8.74
CA ASP A 223 4.60 11.17 9.20
C ASP A 223 5.75 11.80 8.37
N ASP A 224 5.94 13.06 8.36
CA ASP A 224 6.92 13.79 7.52
C ASP A 224 8.39 13.35 7.67
N LYS A 225 8.68 12.34 8.52
CA LYS A 225 10.05 11.92 8.89
C LYS A 225 10.45 10.50 8.49
N ASN A 226 9.52 9.63 8.06
CA ASN A 226 9.85 8.24 7.72
C ASN A 226 8.99 7.72 6.57
N LYS A 227 9.46 7.93 5.36
CA LYS A 227 8.79 7.48 4.11
C LYS A 227 9.05 6.02 3.76
N THR A 228 9.39 5.16 4.72
CA THR A 228 9.75 3.77 4.46
C THR A 228 8.87 2.79 5.21
N PHE A 229 8.70 1.60 4.63
CA PHE A 229 8.07 0.49 5.34
C PHE A 229 8.90 0.08 6.56
N VAL A 230 8.22 -0.27 7.64
CA VAL A 230 8.88 -0.82 8.84
C VAL A 230 9.07 -2.31 8.65
N LYS A 231 10.31 -2.80 8.78
CA LYS A 231 10.65 -4.21 8.65
C LYS A 231 9.83 -5.10 9.58
N GLY A 232 9.43 -6.26 9.05
CA GLY A 232 8.71 -7.28 9.81
C GLY A 232 7.26 -6.95 10.15
N GLN A 233 6.79 -5.73 9.85
CA GLN A 233 5.43 -5.29 10.08
C GLN A 233 4.50 -5.81 8.99
N ASP A 234 3.30 -6.27 9.36
CA ASP A 234 2.25 -6.62 8.40
C ASP A 234 1.65 -5.38 7.76
N TYR A 235 1.49 -5.43 6.43
CA TYR A 235 0.82 -4.44 5.59
C TYR A 235 -0.17 -5.14 4.66
N TYR A 236 -1.14 -4.36 4.14
CA TYR A 236 -2.19 -4.91 3.30
C TYR A 236 -2.47 -4.01 2.10
N ILE A 237 -2.72 -4.64 0.96
CA ILE A 237 -3.19 -4.02 -0.28
C ILE A 237 -4.56 -4.60 -0.61
N ALA A 238 -5.53 -3.77 -0.99
CA ALA A 238 -6.84 -4.19 -1.47
C ALA A 238 -6.89 -4.16 -3.00
N VAL A 239 -7.36 -5.24 -3.60
CA VAL A 239 -7.51 -5.37 -5.06
C VAL A 239 -8.87 -5.97 -5.41
N ALA A 240 -9.33 -5.77 -6.64
CA ALA A 240 -10.50 -6.48 -7.14
C ALA A 240 -10.26 -8.00 -7.16
N PRO A 241 -11.27 -8.82 -6.85
CA PRO A 241 -11.20 -10.26 -7.07
C PRO A 241 -10.85 -10.57 -8.52
N GLN A 242 -9.92 -11.51 -8.75
CA GLN A 242 -9.42 -11.77 -10.10
C GLN A 242 -8.87 -13.19 -10.25
N VAL A 243 -8.89 -13.68 -11.49
CA VAL A 243 -8.19 -14.90 -11.90
C VAL A 243 -6.96 -14.52 -12.72
N PHE A 244 -5.79 -14.74 -12.16
CA PHE A 244 -4.51 -14.49 -12.81
C PHE A 244 -4.05 -15.75 -13.53
N SER A 245 -4.19 -15.78 -14.85
CA SER A 245 -3.92 -17.00 -15.63
C SER A 245 -2.42 -17.30 -15.79
N ALA A 246 -1.55 -16.31 -15.64
CA ALA A 246 -0.09 -16.44 -15.72
C ALA A 246 0.62 -16.03 -14.42
N GLY A 247 -0.11 -16.00 -13.31
CA GLY A 247 0.43 -15.62 -12.00
C GLY A 247 0.52 -14.13 -11.79
N VAL A 248 1.26 -13.76 -10.75
CA VAL A 248 1.36 -12.40 -10.23
C VAL A 248 2.80 -12.02 -9.96
N THR A 249 3.10 -10.72 -9.96
CA THR A 249 4.41 -10.18 -9.62
C THR A 249 4.27 -9.08 -8.56
N ALA A 250 5.16 -9.11 -7.57
CA ALA A 250 5.37 -8.05 -6.62
C ALA A 250 6.78 -7.45 -6.79
N LYS A 251 6.85 -6.13 -6.73
CA LYS A 251 8.08 -5.35 -6.84
C LYS A 251 8.16 -4.35 -5.68
N ILE A 252 9.36 -3.92 -5.37
CA ILE A 252 9.61 -2.84 -4.40
C ILE A 252 10.38 -1.70 -5.05
N ARG A 253 10.29 -0.51 -4.45
CA ARG A 253 11.22 0.60 -4.73
C ARG A 253 11.96 0.95 -3.45
N ILE A 254 13.27 1.09 -3.56
CA ILE A 254 14.16 1.51 -2.48
C ILE A 254 14.56 2.95 -2.73
N ASN A 255 14.36 3.84 -1.74
CA ASN A 255 14.64 5.28 -1.85
C ASN A 255 14.01 5.92 -3.10
N ASP A 256 12.76 5.57 -3.43
CA ASP A 256 12.03 6.02 -4.63
C ASP A 256 12.75 5.70 -5.97
N GLY A 257 13.65 4.72 -5.95
CA GLY A 257 14.40 4.27 -7.12
C GLY A 257 13.58 3.40 -8.07
N ALA A 258 14.28 2.71 -8.98
CA ALA A 258 13.66 1.80 -9.94
C ALA A 258 12.96 0.62 -9.25
N GLU A 259 12.00 0.03 -9.94
CA GLU A 259 11.30 -1.16 -9.46
C GLU A 259 12.22 -2.39 -9.48
N ILE A 260 12.23 -3.12 -8.38
CA ILE A 260 12.98 -4.34 -8.18
C ILE A 260 11.98 -5.47 -7.97
N GLU A 261 12.01 -6.49 -8.83
CA GLU A 261 11.17 -7.69 -8.66
C GLU A 261 11.63 -8.47 -7.42
N VAL A 262 10.72 -8.70 -6.46
CA VAL A 262 11.01 -9.44 -5.22
C VAL A 262 10.24 -10.74 -5.12
N LYS A 263 9.12 -10.86 -5.84
CA LYS A 263 8.32 -12.07 -5.89
C LYS A 263 7.59 -12.20 -7.21
N LYS A 264 7.64 -13.39 -7.79
CA LYS A 264 6.93 -13.73 -9.01
C LYS A 264 6.40 -15.14 -8.94
N SER A 265 5.15 -15.31 -9.33
CA SER A 265 4.57 -16.61 -9.63
C SER A 265 4.20 -16.69 -11.11
N THR A 266 4.26 -17.87 -11.69
CA THR A 266 3.86 -18.14 -13.09
C THR A 266 2.66 -19.03 -13.19
N GLY A 267 2.23 -19.64 -12.07
CA GLY A 267 1.05 -20.49 -11.99
C GLY A 267 -0.23 -19.68 -11.86
N LYS A 268 -1.35 -20.28 -12.31
CA LYS A 268 -2.67 -19.69 -12.10
C LYS A 268 -2.91 -19.39 -10.63
N ALA A 269 -3.36 -18.18 -10.32
CA ALA A 269 -3.81 -17.76 -9.01
C ALA A 269 -5.25 -17.22 -9.09
N THR A 270 -6.04 -17.42 -8.04
CA THR A 270 -7.41 -16.89 -7.96
C THR A 270 -7.57 -16.17 -6.64
N PHE A 271 -7.88 -14.87 -6.69
CA PHE A 271 -8.19 -14.05 -5.53
C PHE A 271 -9.70 -13.81 -5.49
N LYS A 272 -10.31 -14.14 -4.35
CA LYS A 272 -11.74 -14.03 -4.11
C LYS A 272 -12.06 -12.85 -3.22
N ALA A 273 -13.24 -12.27 -3.40
CA ALA A 273 -13.78 -11.24 -2.52
C ALA A 273 -13.77 -11.72 -1.05
N GLY A 274 -13.51 -10.80 -0.13
CA GLY A 274 -13.52 -11.06 1.30
C GLY A 274 -12.40 -11.99 1.82
N THR A 275 -11.38 -12.29 1.02
CA THR A 275 -10.32 -13.24 1.38
C THR A 275 -8.98 -12.52 1.53
N ILE A 276 -8.21 -12.89 2.57
CA ILE A 276 -6.84 -12.41 2.79
C ILE A 276 -5.87 -13.45 2.22
N TYR A 277 -4.98 -13.02 1.35
CA TYR A 277 -3.90 -13.82 0.77
C TYR A 277 -2.56 -13.35 1.33
N ASP A 278 -1.83 -14.26 1.97
CA ASP A 278 -0.49 -13.94 2.50
C ASP A 278 0.56 -14.10 1.40
N LEU A 279 1.15 -12.99 0.99
CA LEU A 279 2.22 -12.95 0.01
C LEU A 279 3.60 -13.24 0.64
N GLY A 280 3.67 -13.31 1.98
CA GLY A 280 4.91 -13.53 2.72
C GLY A 280 5.75 -12.26 2.86
N THR A 281 7.05 -12.46 3.04
CA THR A 281 8.02 -11.38 3.22
C THR A 281 8.71 -11.04 1.90
N PHE A 282 8.82 -9.75 1.60
CA PHE A 282 9.57 -9.23 0.47
C PHE A 282 10.97 -8.86 0.93
N GLU A 283 11.95 -9.59 0.40
CA GLU A 283 13.36 -9.44 0.71
C GLU A 283 14.13 -9.15 -0.58
N TYR A 284 15.07 -8.23 -0.49
CA TYR A 284 15.99 -7.94 -1.56
C TYR A 284 17.39 -7.75 -0.99
N THR A 285 18.29 -8.59 -1.42
CA THR A 285 19.72 -8.42 -1.20
C THR A 285 20.31 -7.91 -2.51
N PRO A 286 20.84 -6.68 -2.55
CA PRO A 286 21.52 -6.19 -3.74
C PRO A 286 22.61 -7.18 -4.16
N PRO A 287 22.76 -7.50 -5.44
CA PRO A 287 23.92 -8.25 -5.88
C PRO A 287 25.15 -7.46 -5.45
N VAL A 288 26.13 -8.16 -4.84
CA VAL A 288 27.38 -7.53 -4.45
C VAL A 288 28.07 -7.06 -5.72
N ALA A 289 28.02 -5.77 -5.99
CA ALA A 289 28.72 -5.20 -7.12
C ALA A 289 30.22 -5.33 -6.84
N THR A 290 30.95 -5.99 -7.76
CA THR A 290 32.40 -6.14 -7.69
C THR A 290 33.04 -5.08 -8.57
N LEU A 291 33.95 -4.29 -7.99
CA LEU A 291 34.85 -3.43 -8.74
C LEU A 291 36.17 -4.14 -8.95
N TYR A 292 36.74 -3.88 -10.10
CA TYR A 292 38.01 -4.44 -10.54
C TYR A 292 39.03 -3.33 -10.78
N LEU A 293 40.28 -3.64 -10.43
CA LEU A 293 41.42 -2.78 -10.67
C LEU A 293 42.45 -3.52 -11.49
N LYS A 294 42.78 -2.99 -12.67
CA LYS A 294 43.96 -3.39 -13.45
C LYS A 294 45.08 -2.41 -13.18
N PRO A 295 46.05 -2.74 -12.30
CA PRO A 295 47.18 -1.88 -12.04
C PRO A 295 48.12 -1.86 -13.25
N ASN A 296 48.77 -0.71 -13.44
CA ASN A 296 49.80 -0.56 -14.47
C ASN A 296 51.12 -1.25 -14.06
N SER A 297 52.11 -1.24 -14.96
CA SER A 297 53.41 -1.87 -14.74
C SER A 297 54.14 -1.34 -13.50
N ASN A 298 54.07 -0.05 -13.21
CA ASN A 298 54.69 0.58 -12.05
C ASN A 298 54.05 0.13 -10.74
N TRP A 299 52.73 0.00 -10.70
CA TRP A 299 52.01 -0.38 -9.50
C TRP A 299 52.18 -1.84 -9.11
N LYS A 300 52.54 -2.70 -10.06
CA LYS A 300 52.81 -4.14 -9.81
C LYS A 300 54.15 -4.41 -9.12
N ASN A 301 55.05 -3.40 -9.09
CA ASN A 301 56.36 -3.57 -8.46
C ASN A 301 56.26 -3.72 -6.91
N ASP A 302 57.33 -4.17 -6.30
CA ASP A 302 57.54 -4.23 -4.85
C ASP A 302 56.55 -5.12 -4.10
N ASN A 303 55.96 -6.12 -4.78
CA ASN A 303 54.94 -7.00 -4.22
C ASN A 303 53.79 -6.23 -3.54
N ALA A 304 53.43 -5.05 -4.09
CA ALA A 304 52.41 -4.20 -3.51
C ALA A 304 51.08 -4.95 -3.41
N ARG A 305 50.36 -4.71 -2.34
CA ARG A 305 48.96 -5.06 -2.19
C ARG A 305 48.05 -3.90 -2.60
N PHE A 306 46.77 -4.15 -2.83
CA PHE A 306 45.81 -3.14 -3.25
C PHE A 306 44.64 -3.07 -2.28
N ALA A 307 44.09 -1.87 -2.15
CA ALA A 307 42.89 -1.59 -1.39
C ALA A 307 42.01 -0.53 -2.10
N ALA A 308 40.73 -0.60 -1.87
CA ALA A 308 39.79 0.41 -2.27
C ALA A 308 39.33 1.21 -1.04
N TYR A 309 39.30 2.53 -1.16
CA TYR A 309 38.71 3.46 -0.20
C TYR A 309 37.41 4.01 -0.78
N PHE A 310 36.29 3.62 -0.20
CA PHE A 310 34.95 4.07 -0.58
C PHE A 310 34.56 5.28 0.24
N PHE A 311 33.95 6.32 -0.40
CA PHE A 311 33.59 7.54 0.28
C PHE A 311 32.40 8.28 -0.38
N GLY A 312 31.93 9.35 0.29
CA GLY A 312 30.82 10.19 -0.15
C GLY A 312 29.59 10.11 0.76
N ASN A 313 29.24 8.91 1.25
CA ASN A 313 28.19 8.70 2.25
C ASN A 313 28.76 7.95 3.47
N GLY A 314 29.83 8.45 4.03
CA GLY A 314 30.69 7.77 4.99
C GLY A 314 31.97 7.32 4.31
N GLU A 315 32.79 6.56 5.03
CA GLU A 315 34.13 6.16 4.60
C GLU A 315 34.38 4.72 5.02
N THR A 316 34.96 3.92 4.13
CA THR A 316 35.41 2.58 4.47
C THR A 316 36.55 2.09 3.56
N TRP A 317 37.43 1.28 4.13
CA TRP A 317 38.54 0.65 3.43
C TRP A 317 38.26 -0.83 3.23
N VAL A 318 38.47 -1.36 2.02
CA VAL A 318 38.35 -2.79 1.72
C VAL A 318 39.62 -3.24 0.98
N SER A 319 40.20 -4.35 1.43
CA SER A 319 41.32 -4.96 0.73
C SER A 319 40.84 -5.57 -0.59
N MET A 320 41.70 -5.49 -1.61
CA MET A 320 41.47 -6.13 -2.91
C MET A 320 42.25 -7.44 -3.00
N THR A 321 41.73 -8.41 -3.73
CA THR A 321 42.32 -9.71 -3.99
C THR A 321 42.42 -9.96 -5.50
N ASP A 322 43.40 -10.80 -5.90
CA ASP A 322 43.51 -11.32 -7.24
C ASP A 322 43.42 -12.86 -7.11
N ALA A 323 42.17 -13.36 -6.99
CA ALA A 323 41.89 -14.73 -6.64
C ALA A 323 42.20 -15.71 -7.78
N ASP A 324 41.99 -15.30 -9.02
CA ASP A 324 42.22 -16.08 -10.24
C ASP A 324 43.64 -15.87 -10.83
N LYS A 325 44.44 -14.95 -10.25
CA LYS A 325 45.78 -14.59 -10.64
C LYS A 325 45.92 -14.10 -12.08
N ASP A 326 44.90 -13.38 -12.57
CA ASP A 326 44.89 -12.77 -13.89
C ASP A 326 45.59 -11.38 -13.90
N GLY A 327 46.00 -10.90 -12.74
CA GLY A 327 46.63 -9.60 -12.56
C GLY A 327 45.62 -8.46 -12.49
N ILE A 328 44.34 -8.78 -12.32
CA ILE A 328 43.24 -7.85 -12.07
C ILE A 328 42.76 -8.11 -10.63
N TYR A 329 42.75 -7.07 -9.84
CA TYR A 329 42.34 -7.15 -8.44
C TYR A 329 40.86 -6.83 -8.28
N GLU A 330 40.16 -7.58 -7.43
CA GLU A 330 38.76 -7.46 -7.21
C GLU A 330 38.41 -7.02 -5.77
N VAL A 331 37.34 -6.27 -5.63
CA VAL A 331 36.76 -5.88 -4.36
C VAL A 331 35.23 -5.88 -4.43
N ALA A 332 34.61 -6.56 -3.47
CA ALA A 332 33.18 -6.43 -3.27
C ALA A 332 32.85 -5.04 -2.73
N MET A 333 31.92 -4.34 -3.33
CA MET A 333 31.46 -3.07 -2.81
C MET A 333 30.77 -3.27 -1.46
N PRO A 334 31.04 -2.38 -0.47
CA PRO A 334 30.31 -2.43 0.80
C PRO A 334 28.81 -2.25 0.59
N THR A 335 28.00 -2.98 1.36
CA THR A 335 26.53 -2.99 1.26
C THR A 335 25.82 -2.21 2.37
N ASP A 336 26.58 -1.70 3.34
CA ASP A 336 26.06 -0.94 4.47
C ASP A 336 25.53 0.45 4.08
N LYS A 337 26.09 0.99 2.98
CA LYS A 337 25.72 2.31 2.42
C LYS A 337 25.92 2.33 0.91
N VAL A 338 25.34 3.32 0.25
CA VAL A 338 25.63 3.64 -1.15
C VAL A 338 26.83 4.59 -1.20
N TYR A 339 27.96 4.10 -1.67
CA TYR A 339 29.17 4.89 -1.86
C TYR A 339 29.28 5.36 -3.32
N PRO A 340 29.19 6.68 -3.58
CA PRO A 340 29.25 7.18 -4.96
C PRO A 340 30.69 7.21 -5.52
N ASN A 341 31.70 7.19 -4.64
CA ASN A 341 33.08 7.39 -5.04
C ASN A 341 34.00 6.31 -4.48
N VAL A 342 35.12 6.09 -5.18
CA VAL A 342 36.20 5.18 -4.79
C VAL A 342 37.57 5.75 -5.13
N ILE A 343 38.55 5.47 -4.28
CA ILE A 343 39.99 5.64 -4.59
C ILE A 343 40.61 4.26 -4.53
N PHE A 344 41.28 3.84 -5.59
CA PHE A 344 42.13 2.65 -5.55
C PHE A 344 43.52 3.03 -5.09
N CYS A 345 44.04 2.23 -4.16
CA CYS A 345 45.31 2.51 -3.48
C CYS A 345 46.29 1.34 -3.66
N ARG A 346 47.54 1.67 -4.01
CA ARG A 346 48.69 0.81 -3.93
C ARG A 346 49.22 0.89 -2.50
N MET A 347 49.29 -0.24 -1.80
CA MET A 347 49.57 -0.33 -0.37
C MET A 347 50.88 -0.99 -0.06
N ASN A 348 51.48 -0.62 1.05
CA ASN A 348 52.67 -1.28 1.58
C ASN A 348 52.38 -2.77 1.92
N PRO A 349 53.07 -3.75 1.32
CA PRO A 349 52.79 -5.17 1.58
C PRO A 349 53.25 -5.63 2.98
N SER A 350 54.17 -4.88 3.62
CA SER A 350 54.67 -5.19 4.97
C SER A 350 53.66 -4.86 6.08
N ASN A 351 52.55 -4.21 5.75
CA ASN A 351 51.54 -3.84 6.70
C ASN A 351 50.16 -4.17 6.13
N SER A 352 49.35 -4.94 6.88
CA SER A 352 48.00 -5.36 6.46
C SER A 352 46.92 -4.31 6.64
N SER A 353 47.16 -3.27 7.44
CA SER A 353 46.16 -2.22 7.71
C SER A 353 45.94 -1.32 6.51
N ASN A 354 44.71 -1.10 6.14
CA ASN A 354 44.31 -0.12 5.11
C ASN A 354 44.09 1.24 5.75
N ASN A 355 45.00 2.15 5.49
CA ASN A 355 44.91 3.56 5.92
C ASN A 355 45.85 4.42 5.09
N TRP A 356 45.74 5.72 5.22
CA TRP A 356 46.52 6.70 4.47
C TRP A 356 48.05 6.65 4.76
N ASN A 357 48.43 6.22 5.95
CA ASN A 357 49.87 6.10 6.32
C ASN A 357 50.55 4.89 5.65
N ASN A 358 49.79 3.87 5.33
CA ASN A 358 50.32 2.67 4.68
C ASN A 358 50.17 2.66 3.16
N LYS A 359 49.59 3.71 2.62
CA LYS A 359 49.44 3.90 1.19
C LYS A 359 50.74 4.39 0.57
N TRP A 360 51.13 3.81 -0.53
CA TRP A 360 52.25 4.27 -1.35
C TRP A 360 51.79 5.21 -2.48
N ASN A 361 50.76 4.78 -3.23
CA ASN A 361 50.18 5.53 -4.35
C ASN A 361 48.67 5.36 -4.39
N GLN A 362 47.98 6.24 -5.10
CA GLN A 362 46.53 6.18 -5.27
C GLN A 362 46.08 6.70 -6.64
N THR A 363 44.85 6.38 -7.04
CA THR A 363 44.16 7.08 -8.12
C THR A 363 43.70 8.46 -7.65
N SER A 364 43.25 9.30 -8.57
CA SER A 364 42.38 10.44 -8.21
C SER A 364 41.08 9.92 -7.61
N ASP A 365 40.24 10.83 -7.10
CA ASP A 365 38.87 10.55 -6.73
C ASP A 365 38.10 10.08 -7.96
N LEU A 366 37.53 8.89 -7.90
CA LEU A 366 36.79 8.29 -9.00
C LEU A 366 35.31 8.18 -8.64
N THR A 367 34.43 8.66 -9.48
CA THR A 367 33.01 8.35 -9.39
C THR A 367 32.78 6.92 -9.88
N ILE A 368 32.07 6.14 -9.07
CA ILE A 368 31.73 4.76 -9.43
C ILE A 368 30.68 4.81 -10.56
N PRO A 369 30.94 4.18 -11.70
CA PRO A 369 30.01 4.21 -12.83
C PRO A 369 28.69 3.52 -12.51
N THR A 370 27.60 4.07 -13.08
CA THR A 370 26.24 3.49 -13.01
C THR A 370 25.80 2.85 -14.33
N ASP A 371 26.67 2.85 -15.36
CA ASP A 371 26.44 2.37 -16.71
C ASP A 371 26.94 0.93 -16.96
N GLY A 372 27.21 0.19 -15.90
CA GLY A 372 27.66 -1.19 -15.96
C GLY A 372 29.19 -1.38 -16.07
N LYS A 373 29.96 -0.31 -16.21
CA LYS A 373 31.42 -0.39 -16.16
C LYS A 373 31.88 -0.64 -14.73
N ASN A 374 32.81 -1.58 -14.55
CA ASN A 374 33.25 -2.02 -13.24
C ASN A 374 34.76 -2.31 -13.15
N LEU A 375 35.49 -2.20 -14.25
CA LEU A 375 36.94 -2.36 -14.29
C LEU A 375 37.63 -1.02 -14.52
N TYR A 376 38.44 -0.59 -13.56
CA TYR A 376 39.31 0.57 -13.72
C TYR A 376 40.71 0.13 -14.12
N THR A 377 41.18 0.61 -15.27
CA THR A 377 42.55 0.37 -15.75
C THR A 377 43.39 1.62 -15.47
N VAL A 378 44.42 1.48 -14.65
CA VAL A 378 45.40 2.56 -14.34
C VAL A 378 46.24 2.82 -15.58
N LYS A 379 46.37 4.10 -15.97
CA LYS A 379 47.15 4.51 -17.14
C LYS A 379 48.64 4.15 -16.93
N GLU A 380 49.27 3.57 -17.95
CA GLU A 380 50.69 3.24 -17.93
C GLU A 380 51.57 4.46 -17.62
N ASN A 381 52.69 4.22 -16.96
CA ASN A 381 53.70 5.21 -16.57
C ASN A 381 53.19 6.28 -15.59
N THR A 382 52.12 6.02 -14.85
CA THR A 382 51.63 6.89 -13.77
C THR A 382 51.85 6.28 -12.40
N TRP A 383 52.13 7.09 -11.39
CA TRP A 383 52.28 6.71 -9.99
C TRP A 383 51.11 7.19 -9.12
N ASP A 384 51.02 8.45 -8.83
CA ASP A 384 49.97 9.07 -8.01
C ASP A 384 49.03 9.92 -8.83
N ASN A 385 47.74 9.91 -8.43
CA ASN A 385 46.67 10.68 -9.04
C ASN A 385 46.62 10.58 -10.57
N GLY A 386 47.20 9.47 -11.08
CA GLY A 386 47.28 9.21 -12.50
C GLY A 386 45.88 8.92 -13.06
N GLY A 387 45.71 9.34 -14.32
CA GLY A 387 44.51 9.01 -15.07
C GLY A 387 44.38 7.51 -15.33
N GLY A 388 43.20 7.13 -15.78
CA GLY A 388 42.85 5.78 -16.18
C GLY A 388 41.49 5.80 -16.85
N SER A 389 40.92 4.62 -17.07
CA SER A 389 39.61 4.52 -17.71
C SER A 389 38.78 3.39 -17.13
N TRP A 390 37.50 3.59 -17.11
CA TRP A 390 36.51 2.57 -16.77
C TRP A 390 36.10 1.78 -18.01
N SER A 391 35.97 0.47 -17.87
CA SER A 391 35.43 -0.47 -18.84
C SER A 391 34.60 -1.56 -18.16
N VAL A 392 33.94 -2.39 -18.94
CA VAL A 392 33.33 -3.64 -18.45
C VAL A 392 34.43 -4.71 -18.36
N LYS A 393 34.46 -5.50 -17.24
CA LYS A 393 35.32 -6.70 -17.15
C LYS A 393 34.72 -7.85 -17.94
#